data_51b651b71b427d888ea056cb808a0875
#
_entry.id   51b651b71b427d888ea056cb808a0875
#
_cell.length_a   1.000
_cell.length_b   1.000
_cell.length_c   1.000
_cell.angle_alpha   90.00
_cell.angle_beta   90.00
_cell.angle_gamma   90.00
#
_symmetry.space_group_name_H-M   'P 1'
#
loop_
_entity.id
_entity.type
_entity.pdbx_description
1 polymer ?
#
loop_
_entity_poly.entity_id
_entity_poly.type
_entity_poly.pdbx_seq_one_letter_code
_entity_poly.pdbx_strand_id
1 'polypeptide(L)'
;MKSERTGKIQTVLGLIEPTELGITLTHEHALIDLSCYFEMPEEATERWYVDKPLTMDILGHVSPRWTNNKDDQLLIDEKHQTDEIYKYYLAGGNSFVDTTSLGIARDPLALARMSRATGLNIIMGASHYVPVSYPDDMDERSEQQITDQIIGDVTVGVKDTGIKSGIIGEVGNFWPTNETSRKILRASAHASVETGAAILIHPGFHPDSLMHHLNDLIEAGADPSRIIMGHLDTFKNMDLIKEVAETGAYLEYDTFGNEDTVWGAVADQPIFIPTDVQRMQRIEKLIEWGYEDKIVIAQDVCFKSGLTSYGGKGYAHILESIVPRMRKRGFSNENIDNILIENPKRILTFT
;
A
#
# COMPACT_ATOMS: atom_id res chain seq x y z
N MET A 1 -5.86 27.60 15.02
CA MET A 1 -7.18 27.35 14.36
C MET A 1 -7.12 25.94 13.83
N LYS A 2 -8.17 25.10 14.01
CA LYS A 2 -8.20 23.77 13.39
C LYS A 2 -8.11 23.94 11.86
N SER A 3 -7.32 23.09 11.21
CA SER A 3 -7.23 23.04 9.75
C SER A 3 -8.60 22.68 9.15
N GLU A 4 -8.93 23.16 7.94
CA GLU A 4 -10.13 22.75 7.20
C GLU A 4 -10.23 21.22 7.01
N ARG A 5 -9.08 20.53 7.04
CA ARG A 5 -8.96 19.09 6.88
C ARG A 5 -9.28 18.30 8.16
N THR A 6 -9.10 18.90 9.33
CA THR A 6 -9.30 18.18 10.61
C THR A 6 -10.71 17.60 10.70
N GLY A 7 -10.80 16.29 10.94
CA GLY A 7 -12.06 15.54 10.98
C GLY A 7 -12.60 15.14 9.60
N LYS A 8 -11.88 15.37 8.53
CA LYS A 8 -12.24 15.01 7.14
C LYS A 8 -11.26 13.98 6.56
N ILE A 9 -11.60 13.44 5.42
CA ILE A 9 -10.73 12.56 4.61
C ILE A 9 -10.45 13.25 3.28
N GLN A 10 -9.18 13.30 2.87
CA GLN A 10 -8.78 13.89 1.59
C GLN A 10 -8.77 12.83 0.49
N THR A 11 -9.58 13.04 -0.52
CA THR A 11 -9.54 12.29 -1.78
C THR A 11 -8.93 13.14 -2.89
N VAL A 12 -8.61 12.52 -4.03
CA VAL A 12 -8.11 13.25 -5.22
C VAL A 12 -9.13 14.24 -5.81
N LEU A 13 -10.40 14.16 -5.42
CA LEU A 13 -11.47 15.08 -5.83
C LEU A 13 -11.82 16.12 -4.77
N GLY A 14 -11.22 16.07 -3.59
CA GLY A 14 -11.47 17.00 -2.49
C GLY A 14 -11.73 16.29 -1.15
N LEU A 15 -12.14 17.08 -0.17
CA LEU A 15 -12.46 16.59 1.17
C LEU A 15 -13.85 15.92 1.19
N ILE A 16 -13.94 14.81 1.89
CA ILE A 16 -15.19 14.11 2.19
C ILE A 16 -15.40 13.96 3.70
N GLU A 17 -16.65 13.75 4.12
CA GLU A 17 -16.94 13.33 5.48
C GLU A 17 -16.49 11.88 5.70
N PRO A 18 -16.00 11.52 6.89
CA PRO A 18 -15.60 10.13 7.17
C PRO A 18 -16.70 9.09 6.94
N THR A 19 -17.97 9.49 7.04
CA THR A 19 -19.13 8.64 6.76
C THR A 19 -19.33 8.33 5.27
N GLU A 20 -18.68 9.06 4.39
CA GLU A 20 -18.75 8.85 2.93
C GLU A 20 -17.68 7.87 2.43
N LEU A 21 -16.74 7.46 3.31
CA LEU A 21 -15.64 6.57 2.93
C LEU A 21 -16.13 5.18 2.51
N GLY A 22 -16.97 4.54 3.32
CA GLY A 22 -17.50 3.20 3.07
C GLY A 22 -16.42 2.09 3.09
N ILE A 23 -16.69 1.00 2.36
CA ILE A 23 -15.77 -0.14 2.21
C ILE A 23 -14.49 0.31 1.51
N THR A 24 -13.34 0.08 2.12
CA THR A 24 -12.06 0.66 1.72
C THR A 24 -10.96 -0.41 1.64
N LEU A 25 -10.24 -0.44 0.51
CA LEU A 25 -8.93 -1.09 0.38
C LEU A 25 -7.86 -0.07 0.74
N THR A 26 -7.00 -0.39 1.69
CA THR A 26 -6.07 0.58 2.29
C THR A 26 -4.69 0.61 1.63
N HIS A 27 -4.39 -0.32 0.72
CA HIS A 27 -3.10 -0.44 0.06
C HIS A 27 -3.26 -1.04 -1.34
N GLU A 28 -3.30 -0.19 -2.34
CA GLU A 28 -3.41 -0.61 -3.74
C GLU A 28 -2.65 0.35 -4.66
N HIS A 29 -2.51 -0.05 -5.93
CA HIS A 29 -1.88 0.75 -6.97
C HIS A 29 -2.78 0.83 -8.20
N ALA A 30 -3.31 2.02 -8.49
CA ALA A 30 -4.10 2.23 -9.70
C ALA A 30 -3.21 2.28 -10.96
N LEU A 31 -2.12 3.03 -10.86
CA LEU A 31 -1.08 3.12 -11.88
C LEU A 31 0.27 3.00 -11.18
N ILE A 32 1.15 2.12 -11.68
CA ILE A 32 2.47 1.93 -11.08
C ILE A 32 3.49 1.47 -12.13
N ASP A 33 4.75 1.88 -11.93
CA ASP A 33 5.94 1.39 -12.64
C ASP A 33 6.92 0.80 -11.62
N LEU A 34 6.99 -0.52 -11.59
CA LEU A 34 7.91 -1.29 -10.72
C LEU A 34 9.17 -1.75 -11.47
N SER A 35 9.51 -1.14 -12.59
CA SER A 35 10.73 -1.49 -13.36
C SER A 35 12.03 -1.35 -12.56
N CYS A 36 11.99 -0.61 -11.43
CA CYS A 36 13.11 -0.53 -10.49
C CYS A 36 13.46 -1.87 -9.82
N TYR A 37 12.55 -2.85 -9.85
CA TYR A 37 12.76 -4.21 -9.36
C TYR A 37 13.09 -5.22 -10.47
N PHE A 38 13.26 -4.73 -11.71
CA PHE A 38 13.54 -5.66 -12.81
C PHE A 38 14.84 -6.42 -12.58
N GLU A 39 14.76 -7.75 -12.69
CA GLU A 39 15.91 -8.64 -12.62
C GLU A 39 15.99 -9.51 -13.85
N MET A 40 17.18 -9.53 -14.46
CA MET A 40 17.43 -10.44 -15.56
C MET A 40 17.58 -11.87 -15.02
N PRO A 41 16.81 -12.85 -15.54
CA PRO A 41 16.98 -14.24 -15.13
C PRO A 41 18.43 -14.71 -15.30
N GLU A 42 18.94 -15.41 -14.29
CA GLU A 42 20.29 -15.99 -14.34
C GLU A 42 20.41 -17.01 -15.46
N GLU A 43 19.41 -17.89 -15.56
CA GLU A 43 19.37 -18.96 -16.57
C GLU A 43 19.03 -18.39 -17.96
N ALA A 44 19.91 -18.65 -18.93
CA ALA A 44 19.71 -18.21 -20.31
C ALA A 44 18.39 -18.73 -20.92
N THR A 45 17.94 -19.92 -20.48
CA THR A 45 16.70 -20.55 -20.92
C THR A 45 15.43 -19.85 -20.41
N GLU A 46 15.54 -18.94 -19.43
CA GLU A 46 14.43 -18.15 -18.92
C GLU A 46 14.37 -16.73 -19.50
N ARG A 47 15.37 -16.31 -20.27
CA ARG A 47 15.44 -14.93 -20.81
C ARG A 47 14.52 -14.66 -21.99
N TRP A 48 13.91 -15.68 -22.58
CA TRP A 48 13.10 -15.57 -23.80
C TRP A 48 11.78 -14.83 -23.62
N TYR A 49 11.26 -14.72 -22.38
CA TYR A 49 10.01 -14.01 -22.06
C TYR A 49 10.20 -12.63 -21.45
N VAL A 50 11.43 -12.22 -21.14
CA VAL A 50 11.76 -10.97 -20.42
C VAL A 50 11.14 -9.71 -21.06
N ASP A 51 11.27 -9.58 -22.39
CA ASP A 51 10.79 -8.43 -23.17
C ASP A 51 9.43 -8.69 -23.86
N LYS A 52 8.78 -9.80 -23.58
CA LYS A 52 7.50 -10.11 -24.19
C LYS A 52 6.34 -9.48 -23.43
N PRO A 53 5.32 -8.99 -24.16
CA PRO A 53 4.04 -8.65 -23.52
C PRO A 53 3.48 -9.85 -22.75
N LEU A 54 2.88 -9.59 -21.59
CA LEU A 54 2.25 -10.62 -20.79
C LEU A 54 1.05 -11.22 -21.54
N THR A 55 1.09 -12.51 -21.80
CA THR A 55 0.04 -13.28 -22.49
C THR A 55 -0.13 -14.64 -21.80
N MET A 56 -1.24 -15.32 -22.06
CA MET A 56 -1.59 -16.59 -21.40
C MET A 56 -0.53 -17.69 -21.57
N ASP A 57 0.21 -17.69 -22.68
CA ASP A 57 1.25 -18.69 -22.97
C ASP A 57 2.53 -18.50 -22.14
N ILE A 58 2.77 -17.31 -21.61
CA ILE A 58 3.92 -17.02 -20.74
C ILE A 58 3.53 -16.78 -19.27
N LEU A 59 2.25 -16.63 -18.97
CA LEU A 59 1.76 -16.31 -17.62
C LEU A 59 2.31 -17.25 -16.54
N GLY A 60 2.33 -18.54 -16.79
CA GLY A 60 2.87 -19.54 -15.85
C GLY A 60 4.37 -19.42 -15.57
N HIS A 61 5.13 -18.73 -16.43
CA HIS A 61 6.55 -18.40 -16.19
C HIS A 61 6.70 -17.07 -15.44
N VAL A 62 5.84 -16.10 -15.75
CA VAL A 62 5.93 -14.73 -15.23
C VAL A 62 5.32 -14.62 -13.83
N SER A 63 4.10 -15.11 -13.62
CA SER A 63 3.36 -14.94 -12.36
C SER A 63 4.15 -15.35 -11.10
N PRO A 64 4.94 -16.46 -11.09
CA PRO A 64 5.77 -16.77 -9.92
C PRO A 64 6.98 -15.85 -9.74
N ARG A 65 7.38 -15.11 -10.77
CA ARG A 65 8.61 -14.29 -10.82
C ARG A 65 8.38 -12.98 -11.56
N TRP A 66 7.45 -12.19 -11.08
CA TRP A 66 7.04 -10.93 -11.71
C TRP A 66 8.21 -9.96 -11.98
N THR A 67 9.29 -10.02 -11.20
CA THR A 67 10.50 -9.20 -11.41
C THR A 67 11.24 -9.53 -12.70
N ASN A 68 11.00 -10.68 -13.32
CA ASN A 68 11.71 -11.14 -14.50
C ASN A 68 11.02 -10.80 -15.84
N ASN A 69 9.89 -10.12 -15.85
CA ASN A 69 9.23 -9.67 -17.07
C ASN A 69 8.93 -8.18 -16.99
N LYS A 70 9.43 -7.41 -17.96
CA LYS A 70 9.32 -5.96 -17.96
C LYS A 70 7.89 -5.46 -18.15
N ASP A 71 7.08 -6.18 -18.89
CA ASP A 71 5.69 -5.78 -19.15
C ASP A 71 4.80 -6.04 -17.94
N ASP A 72 5.08 -7.09 -17.16
CA ASP A 72 4.32 -7.41 -15.94
C ASP A 72 4.43 -6.34 -14.86
N GLN A 73 5.58 -5.63 -14.81
CA GLN A 73 5.87 -4.57 -13.83
C GLN A 73 5.21 -3.21 -14.14
N LEU A 74 4.42 -3.11 -15.22
CA LEU A 74 3.89 -1.84 -15.71
C LEU A 74 2.36 -1.82 -15.70
N LEU A 75 1.76 -1.18 -14.73
CA LEU A 75 0.35 -0.82 -14.73
C LEU A 75 0.19 0.65 -15.16
N ILE A 76 0.36 0.96 -16.45
CA ILE A 76 0.42 2.33 -16.98
C ILE A 76 -0.69 2.65 -17.98
N ASP A 77 -1.52 1.69 -18.36
CA ASP A 77 -2.68 1.92 -19.24
C ASP A 77 -3.88 2.37 -18.38
N GLU A 78 -4.11 3.69 -18.32
CA GLU A 78 -5.17 4.31 -17.51
C GLU A 78 -6.55 3.72 -17.81
N LYS A 79 -6.85 3.47 -19.09
CA LYS A 79 -8.17 2.93 -19.45
C LYS A 79 -8.34 1.51 -18.94
N HIS A 80 -7.35 0.67 -19.15
CA HIS A 80 -7.37 -0.73 -18.68
C HIS A 80 -7.47 -0.79 -17.16
N GLN A 81 -6.67 0.00 -16.45
CA GLN A 81 -6.71 0.08 -15.00
C GLN A 81 -8.06 0.59 -14.47
N THR A 82 -8.65 1.59 -15.13
CA THR A 82 -10.00 2.07 -14.79
C THR A 82 -11.02 0.93 -14.89
N ASP A 83 -10.97 0.14 -15.97
CA ASP A 83 -11.88 -1.00 -16.18
C ASP A 83 -11.66 -2.10 -15.11
N GLU A 84 -10.42 -2.36 -14.68
CA GLU A 84 -10.09 -3.33 -13.61
C GLU A 84 -10.56 -2.84 -12.23
N ILE A 85 -10.28 -1.59 -11.88
CA ILE A 85 -10.70 -1.00 -10.59
C ILE A 85 -12.24 -0.86 -10.52
N TYR A 86 -12.91 -0.62 -11.65
CA TYR A 86 -14.37 -0.55 -11.69
C TYR A 86 -15.04 -1.85 -11.24
N LYS A 87 -14.38 -3.00 -11.40
CA LYS A 87 -14.88 -4.29 -10.88
C LYS A 87 -14.99 -4.28 -9.36
N TYR A 88 -14.07 -3.62 -8.65
CA TYR A 88 -14.16 -3.42 -7.21
C TYR A 88 -15.39 -2.59 -6.81
N TYR A 89 -15.67 -1.51 -7.55
CA TYR A 89 -16.92 -0.74 -7.36
C TYR A 89 -18.16 -1.61 -7.56
N LEU A 90 -18.20 -2.42 -8.62
CA LEU A 90 -19.33 -3.33 -8.89
C LEU A 90 -19.49 -4.41 -7.82
N ALA A 91 -18.43 -4.83 -7.15
CA ALA A 91 -18.45 -5.75 -6.02
C ALA A 91 -18.92 -5.09 -4.70
N GLY A 92 -19.17 -3.77 -4.69
CA GLY A 92 -19.64 -3.01 -3.53
C GLY A 92 -18.56 -2.19 -2.82
N GLY A 93 -17.36 -2.07 -3.39
CA GLY A 93 -16.31 -1.19 -2.89
C GLY A 93 -16.68 0.30 -3.03
N ASN A 94 -16.18 1.13 -2.10
CA ASN A 94 -16.48 2.55 -2.07
C ASN A 94 -15.23 3.41 -2.20
N SER A 95 -14.15 3.00 -1.58
CA SER A 95 -12.92 3.79 -1.49
C SER A 95 -11.69 2.92 -1.74
N PHE A 96 -10.64 3.60 -2.21
CA PHE A 96 -9.42 2.96 -2.68
C PHE A 96 -8.23 3.86 -2.28
N VAL A 97 -7.28 3.34 -1.53
CA VAL A 97 -6.06 4.06 -1.21
C VAL A 97 -5.01 3.69 -2.24
N ASP A 98 -4.64 4.64 -3.09
CA ASP A 98 -3.53 4.50 -4.02
C ASP A 98 -2.24 4.91 -3.31
N THR A 99 -1.43 3.91 -2.97
CA THR A 99 -0.18 4.11 -2.23
C THR A 99 1.02 4.36 -3.14
N THR A 100 0.78 4.52 -4.44
CA THR A 100 1.82 4.83 -5.41
C THR A 100 2.48 6.16 -5.09
N SER A 101 3.69 6.10 -4.53
CA SER A 101 4.46 7.26 -4.11
C SER A 101 5.43 7.74 -5.21
N LEU A 102 6.29 8.72 -4.89
CA LEU A 102 7.28 9.22 -5.83
C LEU A 102 8.35 8.15 -6.11
N GLY A 103 8.69 8.02 -7.38
CA GLY A 103 9.67 7.04 -7.88
C GLY A 103 9.05 5.84 -8.60
N ILE A 104 7.74 5.61 -8.46
CA ILE A 104 7.00 4.49 -9.05
C ILE A 104 5.76 4.95 -9.85
N ALA A 105 5.84 6.10 -10.53
CA ALA A 105 4.89 6.65 -11.49
C ALA A 105 3.57 7.21 -10.93
N ARG A 106 3.53 7.74 -9.70
CA ARG A 106 2.36 8.46 -9.17
C ARG A 106 1.83 9.52 -10.15
N ASP A 107 0.54 9.41 -10.54
CA ASP A 107 -0.14 10.35 -11.46
C ASP A 107 -1.45 10.91 -10.87
N PRO A 108 -1.40 12.12 -10.24
CA PRO A 108 -2.56 12.73 -9.62
C PRO A 108 -3.72 13.02 -10.60
N LEU A 109 -3.39 13.40 -11.85
CA LEU A 109 -4.40 13.74 -12.85
C LEU A 109 -5.13 12.51 -13.35
N ALA A 110 -4.41 11.40 -13.56
CA ALA A 110 -5.02 10.13 -13.93
C ALA A 110 -5.92 9.61 -12.79
N LEU A 111 -5.45 9.62 -11.54
CA LEU A 111 -6.24 9.20 -10.37
C LEU A 111 -7.54 10.01 -10.25
N ALA A 112 -7.51 11.33 -10.49
CA ALA A 112 -8.71 12.15 -10.48
C ALA A 112 -9.68 11.82 -11.62
N ARG A 113 -9.18 11.44 -12.81
CA ARG A 113 -10.02 10.95 -13.91
C ARG A 113 -10.62 9.58 -13.60
N MET A 114 -9.82 8.66 -13.08
CA MET A 114 -10.25 7.32 -12.67
C MET A 114 -11.30 7.37 -11.57
N SER A 115 -11.14 8.24 -10.56
CA SER A 115 -12.12 8.46 -9.50
C SER A 115 -13.47 8.92 -10.07
N ARG A 116 -13.47 9.88 -11.01
CA ARG A 116 -14.71 10.32 -11.67
C ARG A 116 -15.35 9.24 -12.54
N ALA A 117 -14.53 8.43 -13.22
CA ALA A 117 -15.02 7.38 -14.13
C ALA A 117 -15.62 6.19 -13.38
N THR A 118 -15.04 5.83 -12.23
CA THR A 118 -15.46 4.65 -11.43
C THR A 118 -16.50 5.00 -10.36
N GLY A 119 -16.55 6.24 -9.91
CA GLY A 119 -17.35 6.65 -8.74
C GLY A 119 -16.71 6.33 -7.39
N LEU A 120 -15.50 5.78 -7.36
CA LEU A 120 -14.76 5.48 -6.14
C LEU A 120 -14.11 6.74 -5.56
N ASN A 121 -14.06 6.84 -4.24
CA ASN A 121 -13.18 7.77 -3.55
C ASN A 121 -11.74 7.25 -3.64
N ILE A 122 -10.87 7.94 -4.35
CA ILE A 122 -9.44 7.58 -4.41
C ILE A 122 -8.67 8.49 -3.47
N ILE A 123 -7.94 7.89 -2.53
CA ILE A 123 -7.04 8.56 -1.60
C ILE A 123 -5.62 8.35 -2.09
N MET A 124 -4.90 9.41 -2.44
CA MET A 124 -3.57 9.35 -3.02
C MET A 124 -2.47 9.45 -1.96
N GLY A 125 -1.41 8.68 -2.12
CA GLY A 125 -0.22 8.71 -1.29
C GLY A 125 0.74 9.87 -1.58
N ALA A 126 1.56 10.21 -0.58
CA ALA A 126 2.69 11.14 -0.67
C ALA A 126 3.99 10.44 -0.27
N SER A 127 5.13 11.16 -0.30
CA SER A 127 6.46 10.67 0.05
C SER A 127 7.14 9.86 -1.05
N HIS A 128 8.14 9.07 -0.71
CA HIS A 128 9.03 8.36 -1.63
C HIS A 128 9.02 6.86 -1.35
N TYR A 129 9.18 6.08 -2.41
CA TYR A 129 9.25 4.62 -2.33
C TYR A 129 10.63 4.14 -1.83
N VAL A 130 11.19 3.10 -2.40
CA VAL A 130 12.44 2.46 -1.97
C VAL A 130 13.70 3.09 -2.59
N PRO A 131 14.90 2.87 -2.02
CA PRO A 131 16.14 3.50 -2.47
C PRO A 131 16.44 3.40 -3.97
N VAL A 132 16.12 2.25 -4.59
CA VAL A 132 16.37 2.05 -6.04
C VAL A 132 15.46 2.87 -6.95
N SER A 133 14.40 3.50 -6.40
CA SER A 133 13.47 4.37 -7.11
C SER A 133 13.65 5.86 -6.79
N TYR A 134 14.63 6.22 -5.95
CA TYR A 134 14.85 7.62 -5.59
C TYR A 134 15.36 8.43 -6.77
N PRO A 135 15.00 9.72 -6.86
CA PRO A 135 15.64 10.63 -7.80
C PRO A 135 17.11 10.83 -7.47
N ASP A 136 17.92 11.12 -8.51
CA ASP A 136 19.38 11.22 -8.41
C ASP A 136 19.88 12.23 -7.36
N ASP A 137 19.09 13.27 -7.08
CA ASP A 137 19.41 14.33 -6.12
C ASP A 137 18.94 14.05 -4.69
N MET A 138 18.38 12.87 -4.40
CA MET A 138 17.78 12.58 -3.10
C MET A 138 18.77 12.64 -1.94
N ASP A 139 19.99 12.19 -2.14
CA ASP A 139 21.03 12.22 -1.10
C ASP A 139 21.42 13.65 -0.71
N GLU A 140 21.34 14.61 -1.67
CA GLU A 140 21.65 16.03 -1.48
C GLU A 140 20.52 16.80 -0.80
N ARG A 141 19.28 16.31 -0.85
CA ARG A 141 18.11 16.95 -0.23
C ARG A 141 18.22 16.91 1.31
N SER A 142 17.97 18.04 1.94
CA SER A 142 17.83 18.08 3.39
C SER A 142 16.51 17.43 3.84
N GLU A 143 16.48 16.97 5.08
CA GLU A 143 15.25 16.46 5.71
C GLU A 143 14.11 17.48 5.64
N GLN A 144 14.42 18.78 5.88
CA GLN A 144 13.44 19.87 5.78
C GLN A 144 12.85 20.00 4.37
N GLN A 145 13.66 19.91 3.31
CA GLN A 145 13.17 19.98 1.93
C GLN A 145 12.22 18.82 1.59
N ILE A 146 12.51 17.62 2.10
CA ILE A 146 11.63 16.46 1.92
C ILE A 146 10.34 16.66 2.74
N THR A 147 10.44 17.13 3.98
CA THR A 147 9.29 17.47 4.83
C THR A 147 8.37 18.48 4.15
N ASP A 148 8.94 19.59 3.66
CA ASP A 148 8.18 20.65 2.98
C ASP A 148 7.49 20.15 1.70
N GLN A 149 8.15 19.25 0.96
CA GLN A 149 7.55 18.61 -0.22
C GLN A 149 6.33 17.75 0.16
N ILE A 150 6.45 16.92 1.20
CA ILE A 150 5.33 16.05 1.66
C ILE A 150 4.18 16.93 2.19
N ILE A 151 4.47 17.95 3.00
CA ILE A 151 3.47 18.91 3.48
C ILE A 151 2.79 19.61 2.30
N GLY A 152 3.55 20.03 1.29
CA GLY A 152 3.02 20.63 0.07
C GLY A 152 2.06 19.72 -0.66
N ASP A 153 2.42 18.43 -0.86
CA ASP A 153 1.58 17.43 -1.51
C ASP A 153 0.25 17.21 -0.76
N VAL A 154 0.27 17.24 0.58
CA VAL A 154 -0.93 17.06 1.42
C VAL A 154 -1.78 18.34 1.52
N THR A 155 -1.16 19.52 1.55
CA THR A 155 -1.87 20.77 1.90
C THR A 155 -2.22 21.64 0.72
N VAL A 156 -1.35 21.69 -0.29
CA VAL A 156 -1.48 22.53 -1.48
C VAL A 156 -1.89 21.70 -2.69
N GLY A 157 -1.20 20.59 -2.89
CA GLY A 157 -1.38 19.65 -4.01
C GLY A 157 -0.07 19.37 -4.71
N VAL A 158 -0.06 18.25 -5.44
CA VAL A 158 1.13 17.76 -6.16
C VAL A 158 1.44 18.68 -7.34
N LYS A 159 2.60 19.30 -7.32
CA LYS A 159 3.02 20.27 -8.34
C LYS A 159 1.92 21.33 -8.60
N ASP A 160 1.62 21.60 -9.87
CA ASP A 160 0.61 22.60 -10.28
C ASP A 160 -0.79 22.01 -10.49
N THR A 161 -1.05 20.77 -10.04
CA THR A 161 -2.34 20.09 -10.24
C THR A 161 -3.44 20.54 -9.28
N GLY A 162 -3.05 21.01 -8.09
CA GLY A 162 -3.97 21.28 -6.97
C GLY A 162 -4.58 20.01 -6.34
N ILE A 163 -4.22 18.82 -6.85
CA ILE A 163 -4.71 17.52 -6.31
C ILE A 163 -3.85 17.14 -5.12
N LYS A 164 -4.50 16.92 -3.98
CA LYS A 164 -3.84 16.71 -2.68
C LYS A 164 -3.78 15.23 -2.32
N SER A 165 -2.71 14.86 -1.62
CA SER A 165 -2.57 13.54 -1.03
C SER A 165 -3.37 13.43 0.28
N GLY A 166 -3.96 12.26 0.53
CA GLY A 166 -4.74 11.97 1.74
C GLY A 166 -4.03 11.11 2.77
N ILE A 167 -2.87 10.55 2.38
CA ILE A 167 -2.01 9.73 3.25
C ILE A 167 -0.54 9.99 2.88
N ILE A 168 0.37 9.80 3.82
CA ILE A 168 1.82 9.84 3.59
C ILE A 168 2.27 8.39 3.41
N GLY A 169 2.63 8.00 2.21
CA GLY A 169 3.07 6.64 1.89
C GLY A 169 2.49 6.11 0.55
N GLU A 170 2.87 4.89 0.22
CA GLU A 170 3.73 4.09 1.08
C GLU A 170 5.16 4.66 1.13
N VAL A 171 5.73 4.73 2.32
CA VAL A 171 7.12 5.14 2.53
C VAL A 171 7.99 3.89 2.46
N GLY A 172 8.74 3.77 1.36
CA GLY A 172 9.46 2.54 1.06
C GLY A 172 10.82 2.43 1.73
N ASN A 173 11.12 1.25 2.25
CA ASN A 173 12.39 0.97 2.90
C ASN A 173 12.94 -0.39 2.49
N PHE A 174 14.28 -0.50 2.53
CA PHE A 174 14.99 -1.78 2.54
C PHE A 174 15.62 -2.02 3.92
N TRP A 175 16.06 -3.23 4.13
CA TRP A 175 16.86 -3.59 5.31
C TRP A 175 18.25 -4.12 4.88
N PRO A 176 19.36 -3.64 5.49
CA PRO A 176 19.42 -2.58 6.49
C PRO A 176 19.08 -1.19 5.93
N THR A 177 18.43 -0.36 6.75
CA THR A 177 18.01 0.98 6.36
C THR A 177 19.21 1.91 6.18
N ASN A 178 19.33 2.56 5.03
CA ASN A 178 20.37 3.55 4.79
C ASN A 178 19.97 4.93 5.36
N GLU A 179 20.94 5.86 5.42
CA GLU A 179 20.71 7.19 6.01
C GLU A 179 19.68 8.02 5.23
N THR A 180 19.63 7.89 3.92
CA THR A 180 18.63 8.59 3.08
C THR A 180 17.21 8.10 3.35
N SER A 181 17.01 6.78 3.49
CA SER A 181 15.71 6.22 3.88
C SER A 181 15.31 6.67 5.29
N ARG A 182 16.23 6.71 6.24
CA ARG A 182 15.97 7.25 7.59
C ARG A 182 15.58 8.73 7.55
N LYS A 183 16.27 9.52 6.73
CA LYS A 183 15.93 10.93 6.51
C LYS A 183 14.49 11.09 5.97
N ILE A 184 14.06 10.23 5.04
CA ILE A 184 12.70 10.23 4.49
C ILE A 184 11.67 9.78 5.54
N LEU A 185 11.98 8.78 6.37
CA LEU A 185 11.12 8.36 7.49
C LEU A 185 10.89 9.53 8.46
N ARG A 186 11.96 10.21 8.92
CA ARG A 186 11.85 11.37 9.83
C ARG A 186 11.07 12.52 9.18
N ALA A 187 11.33 12.81 7.91
CA ALA A 187 10.58 13.83 7.16
C ALA A 187 9.10 13.49 7.07
N SER A 188 8.75 12.21 6.86
CA SER A 188 7.37 11.73 6.83
C SER A 188 6.70 11.85 8.19
N ALA A 189 7.43 11.57 9.29
CA ALA A 189 6.95 11.78 10.65
C ALA A 189 6.63 13.25 10.92
N HIS A 190 7.57 14.18 10.61
CA HIS A 190 7.36 15.63 10.78
C HIS A 190 6.17 16.13 9.95
N ALA A 191 6.04 15.66 8.70
CA ALA A 191 4.90 16.00 7.86
C ALA A 191 3.56 15.47 8.42
N SER A 192 3.54 14.27 9.00
CA SER A 192 2.36 13.72 9.67
C SER A 192 1.94 14.56 10.88
N VAL A 193 2.89 14.94 11.74
CA VAL A 193 2.63 15.80 12.90
C VAL A 193 2.04 17.15 12.47
N GLU A 194 2.55 17.76 11.40
CA GLU A 194 2.08 19.05 10.92
C GLU A 194 0.73 18.98 10.21
N THR A 195 0.51 17.95 9.42
CA THR A 195 -0.68 17.87 8.55
C THR A 195 -1.84 17.11 9.18
N GLY A 196 -1.59 16.22 10.13
CA GLY A 196 -2.54 15.26 10.67
C GLY A 196 -2.79 14.05 9.76
N ALA A 197 -2.05 13.90 8.67
CA ALA A 197 -2.15 12.75 7.77
C ALA A 197 -1.56 11.48 8.41
N ALA A 198 -2.15 10.32 8.15
CA ALA A 198 -1.56 9.04 8.54
C ALA A 198 -0.31 8.72 7.70
N ILE A 199 0.55 7.84 8.22
CA ILE A 199 1.72 7.31 7.52
C ILE A 199 1.50 5.83 7.23
N LEU A 200 1.78 5.39 6.01
CA LEU A 200 1.83 3.98 5.61
C LEU A 200 3.27 3.61 5.27
N ILE A 201 3.77 2.52 5.84
CA ILE A 201 5.15 2.07 5.72
C ILE A 201 5.23 0.76 4.94
N HIS A 202 6.08 0.76 3.91
CA HIS A 202 6.66 -0.45 3.34
C HIS A 202 7.94 -0.77 4.11
N PRO A 203 7.94 -1.75 5.04
CA PRO A 203 9.02 -1.89 6.01
C PRO A 203 10.27 -2.57 5.46
N GLY A 204 10.23 -3.08 4.21
CA GLY A 204 11.17 -4.12 3.79
C GLY A 204 10.81 -5.45 4.45
N PHE A 205 11.51 -6.53 4.12
CA PHE A 205 11.03 -7.88 4.47
C PHE A 205 11.89 -8.59 5.53
N HIS A 206 12.66 -7.85 6.31
CA HIS A 206 13.48 -8.40 7.40
C HIS A 206 12.77 -8.22 8.75
N PRO A 207 12.78 -9.24 9.65
CA PRO A 207 12.11 -9.14 10.95
C PRO A 207 12.51 -7.93 11.79
N ASP A 208 13.79 -7.55 11.77
CA ASP A 208 14.29 -6.40 12.56
C ASP A 208 13.82 -5.05 12.00
N SER A 209 13.34 -4.99 10.75
CA SER A 209 12.95 -3.75 10.12
C SER A 209 11.69 -3.12 10.74
N LEU A 210 10.71 -3.94 11.16
CA LEU A 210 9.42 -3.45 11.65
C LEU A 210 9.57 -2.48 12.81
N MET A 211 10.14 -2.96 13.92
CA MET A 211 10.32 -2.14 15.11
C MET A 211 11.35 -1.04 14.92
N HIS A 212 12.36 -1.27 14.05
CA HIS A 212 13.35 -0.24 13.74
C HIS A 212 12.72 0.98 13.06
N HIS A 213 11.96 0.77 11.98
CA HIS A 213 11.29 1.87 11.27
C HIS A 213 10.21 2.53 12.12
N LEU A 214 9.47 1.74 12.90
CA LEU A 214 8.46 2.27 13.80
C LEU A 214 9.09 3.17 14.87
N ASN A 215 10.21 2.77 15.46
CA ASN A 215 10.94 3.57 16.42
C ASN A 215 11.52 4.85 15.80
N ASP A 216 12.11 4.77 14.58
CA ASP A 216 12.59 5.96 13.85
C ASP A 216 11.48 7.00 13.65
N LEU A 217 10.25 6.57 13.35
CA LEU A 217 9.08 7.45 13.21
C LEU A 217 8.62 8.04 14.55
N ILE A 218 8.55 7.21 15.60
CA ILE A 218 8.13 7.64 16.95
C ILE A 218 9.15 8.62 17.54
N GLU A 219 10.43 8.35 17.40
CA GLU A 219 11.51 9.24 17.86
C GLU A 219 11.49 10.59 17.11
N ALA A 220 11.06 10.61 15.85
CA ALA A 220 10.83 11.84 15.09
C ALA A 220 9.49 12.53 15.41
N GLY A 221 8.69 12.00 16.36
CA GLY A 221 7.49 12.62 16.90
C GLY A 221 6.17 12.13 16.30
N ALA A 222 6.16 11.11 15.42
CA ALA A 222 4.93 10.56 14.89
C ALA A 222 4.12 9.86 16.00
N ASP A 223 2.80 10.04 15.98
CA ASP A 223 1.87 9.29 16.83
C ASP A 223 1.72 7.87 16.26
N PRO A 224 2.05 6.81 17.03
CA PRO A 224 1.87 5.43 16.56
C PRO A 224 0.46 5.12 16.07
N SER A 225 -0.56 5.72 16.67
CA SER A 225 -1.95 5.55 16.24
C SER A 225 -2.25 6.14 14.84
N ARG A 226 -1.29 6.86 14.26
CA ARG A 226 -1.34 7.42 12.91
C ARG A 226 -0.43 6.67 11.93
N ILE A 227 0.12 5.52 12.31
CA ILE A 227 1.02 4.71 11.49
C ILE A 227 0.31 3.41 11.09
N ILE A 228 0.39 3.06 9.81
CA ILE A 228 0.01 1.76 9.26
C ILE A 228 1.30 1.03 8.91
N MET A 229 1.51 -0.14 9.49
CA MET A 229 2.60 -1.03 9.14
C MET A 229 2.14 -1.99 8.08
N GLY A 230 2.59 -1.79 6.83
CA GLY A 230 2.25 -2.61 5.67
C GLY A 230 2.96 -3.97 5.67
N HIS A 231 2.49 -4.84 4.81
CA HIS A 231 3.07 -6.16 4.49
C HIS A 231 3.29 -7.09 5.70
N LEU A 232 2.51 -6.91 6.79
CA LEU A 232 2.68 -7.73 8.00
C LEU A 232 2.40 -9.21 7.77
N ASP A 233 1.63 -9.54 6.76
CA ASP A 233 1.37 -10.93 6.37
C ASP A 233 2.61 -11.66 5.82
N THR A 234 3.64 -10.94 5.39
CA THR A 234 4.91 -11.53 4.95
C THR A 234 5.83 -11.95 6.11
N PHE A 235 5.50 -11.60 7.34
CA PHE A 235 6.28 -11.95 8.54
C PHE A 235 5.65 -13.15 9.26
N LYS A 236 6.44 -14.22 9.49
CA LYS A 236 5.95 -15.45 10.13
C LYS A 236 5.73 -15.32 11.64
N ASN A 237 6.53 -14.48 12.28
CA ASN A 237 6.55 -14.38 13.74
C ASN A 237 5.42 -13.51 14.27
N MET A 238 4.38 -14.14 14.84
CA MET A 238 3.24 -13.45 15.42
C MET A 238 3.58 -12.65 16.69
N ASP A 239 4.63 -13.02 17.44
CA ASP A 239 5.06 -12.24 18.59
C ASP A 239 5.62 -10.89 18.17
N LEU A 240 6.38 -10.84 17.08
CA LEU A 240 6.84 -9.59 16.48
C LEU A 240 5.67 -8.70 16.01
N ILE A 241 4.64 -9.30 15.38
CA ILE A 241 3.44 -8.56 14.98
C ILE A 241 2.69 -8.02 16.20
N LYS A 242 2.69 -8.76 17.30
CA LYS A 242 2.14 -8.32 18.57
C LYS A 242 2.92 -7.15 19.17
N GLU A 243 4.25 -7.13 19.08
CA GLU A 243 5.06 -5.99 19.50
C GLU A 243 4.68 -4.71 18.72
N VAL A 244 4.47 -4.82 17.40
CA VAL A 244 3.96 -3.70 16.58
C VAL A 244 2.58 -3.26 17.07
N ALA A 245 1.66 -4.20 17.31
CA ALA A 245 0.31 -3.90 17.80
C ALA A 245 0.29 -3.18 19.15
N GLU A 246 1.19 -3.56 20.06
CA GLU A 246 1.33 -2.98 21.41
C GLU A 246 1.76 -1.50 21.38
N THR A 247 2.35 -1.02 20.28
CA THR A 247 2.65 0.41 20.08
C THR A 247 1.41 1.25 19.78
N GLY A 248 0.32 0.63 19.32
CA GLY A 248 -0.89 1.29 18.86
C GLY A 248 -0.96 1.52 17.35
N ALA A 249 0.06 1.10 16.59
CA ALA A 249 0.05 1.18 15.12
C ALA A 249 -1.01 0.26 14.50
N TYR A 250 -1.46 0.59 13.29
CA TYR A 250 -2.35 -0.24 12.50
C TYR A 250 -1.57 -1.37 11.83
N LEU A 251 -2.22 -2.53 11.77
CA LEU A 251 -1.67 -3.78 11.27
C LEU A 251 -2.26 -4.07 9.90
N GLU A 252 -1.48 -3.94 8.84
CA GLU A 252 -1.97 -4.14 7.50
C GLU A 252 -1.58 -5.50 6.94
N TYR A 253 -2.59 -6.24 6.51
CA TYR A 253 -2.51 -7.49 5.78
C TYR A 253 -2.94 -7.21 4.35
N ASP A 254 -2.00 -6.93 3.49
CA ASP A 254 -2.26 -6.27 2.21
C ASP A 254 -1.94 -7.12 0.97
N THR A 255 -1.49 -8.37 1.14
CA THR A 255 -1.17 -9.20 -0.02
C THR A 255 -2.21 -10.30 -0.31
N PHE A 256 -3.50 -10.04 0.01
CA PHE A 256 -4.57 -10.98 -0.30
C PHE A 256 -4.67 -11.28 -1.80
N GLY A 257 -4.77 -12.56 -2.13
CA GLY A 257 -4.79 -13.05 -3.51
C GLY A 257 -3.40 -13.33 -4.09
N ASN A 258 -2.33 -12.87 -3.45
CA ASN A 258 -0.96 -13.12 -3.85
C ASN A 258 -0.40 -14.35 -3.12
N GLU A 259 -0.57 -15.53 -3.70
CA GLU A 259 -0.19 -16.81 -3.08
C GLU A 259 0.95 -17.53 -3.81
N ASP A 260 1.14 -17.24 -5.10
CA ASP A 260 2.02 -17.99 -6.00
C ASP A 260 3.31 -17.23 -6.37
N THR A 261 3.52 -16.04 -5.81
CA THR A 261 4.63 -15.16 -6.19
C THR A 261 5.87 -15.43 -5.36
N VAL A 262 7.02 -15.44 -6.01
CA VAL A 262 8.34 -15.48 -5.35
C VAL A 262 8.89 -14.05 -5.31
N TRP A 263 9.07 -13.54 -4.11
CA TRP A 263 9.65 -12.21 -3.85
C TRP A 263 11.14 -12.36 -3.49
N GLY A 264 11.89 -13.00 -4.36
CA GLY A 264 13.26 -13.45 -4.05
C GLY A 264 14.34 -12.38 -4.11
N ALA A 265 14.10 -11.32 -4.86
CA ALA A 265 15.13 -10.37 -5.23
C ALA A 265 15.41 -9.27 -4.20
N VAL A 266 14.53 -9.08 -3.24
CA VAL A 266 14.55 -7.89 -2.37
C VAL A 266 15.19 -8.17 -1.00
N ALA A 267 15.47 -9.43 -0.69
CA ALA A 267 16.09 -9.81 0.57
C ALA A 267 17.00 -11.02 0.39
N ASP A 268 18.15 -11.03 1.08
CA ASP A 268 19.06 -12.18 1.19
C ASP A 268 18.38 -13.42 1.83
N GLN A 269 17.11 -13.30 2.19
CA GLN A 269 16.30 -14.37 2.78
C GLN A 269 14.95 -14.51 2.06
N PRO A 270 14.45 -15.75 1.89
CA PRO A 270 13.17 -15.98 1.25
C PRO A 270 12.03 -15.31 2.04
N ILE A 271 11.30 -14.42 1.37
CA ILE A 271 10.11 -13.77 1.91
C ILE A 271 9.02 -14.82 2.05
N PHE A 272 8.30 -14.77 3.17
CA PHE A 272 7.17 -15.64 3.38
C PHE A 272 5.92 -15.08 2.69
N ILE A 273 5.41 -15.79 1.72
CA ILE A 273 4.13 -15.48 1.10
C ILE A 273 3.07 -16.45 1.66
N PRO A 274 2.18 -16.00 2.56
CA PRO A 274 1.13 -16.85 3.12
C PRO A 274 0.00 -17.06 2.11
N THR A 275 -0.76 -18.13 2.29
CA THR A 275 -2.06 -18.28 1.62
C THR A 275 -3.11 -17.36 2.27
N ASP A 276 -4.19 -17.05 1.55
CA ASP A 276 -5.33 -16.28 2.11
C ASP A 276 -5.90 -16.93 3.38
N VAL A 277 -5.87 -18.27 3.44
CA VAL A 277 -6.31 -19.01 4.65
C VAL A 277 -5.40 -18.69 5.84
N GLN A 278 -4.09 -18.64 5.63
CA GLN A 278 -3.12 -18.29 6.68
C GLN A 278 -3.24 -16.82 7.10
N ARG A 279 -3.53 -15.90 6.15
CA ARG A 279 -3.83 -14.49 6.46
C ARG A 279 -5.05 -14.38 7.39
N MET A 280 -6.16 -15.02 7.01
CA MET A 280 -7.37 -15.05 7.84
C MET A 280 -7.12 -15.67 9.23
N GLN A 281 -6.33 -16.75 9.34
CA GLN A 281 -5.97 -17.35 10.64
C GLN A 281 -5.17 -16.39 11.55
N ARG A 282 -4.29 -15.59 10.96
CA ARG A 282 -3.52 -14.59 11.70
C ARG A 282 -4.39 -13.42 12.14
N ILE A 283 -5.32 -12.99 11.29
CA ILE A 283 -6.31 -11.97 11.63
C ILE A 283 -7.22 -12.47 12.77
N GLU A 284 -7.70 -13.73 12.72
CA GLU A 284 -8.43 -14.37 13.83
C GLU A 284 -7.63 -14.26 15.14
N LYS A 285 -6.33 -14.56 15.08
CA LYS A 285 -5.45 -14.49 16.24
C LYS A 285 -5.28 -13.07 16.80
N LEU A 286 -5.19 -12.08 15.93
CA LEU A 286 -5.12 -10.67 16.34
C LEU A 286 -6.43 -10.21 16.99
N ILE A 287 -7.58 -10.65 16.47
CA ILE A 287 -8.89 -10.39 17.08
C ILE A 287 -8.99 -11.06 18.46
N GLU A 288 -8.55 -12.32 18.60
CA GLU A 288 -8.47 -13.02 19.90
C GLU A 288 -7.60 -12.26 20.92
N TRP A 289 -6.57 -11.56 20.47
CA TRP A 289 -5.70 -10.75 21.31
C TRP A 289 -6.24 -9.35 21.61
N GLY A 290 -7.40 -8.97 21.03
CA GLY A 290 -8.07 -7.69 21.27
C GLY A 290 -7.58 -6.54 20.37
N TYR A 291 -6.94 -6.83 19.22
CA TYR A 291 -6.44 -5.82 18.28
C TYR A 291 -7.36 -5.60 17.08
N GLU A 292 -8.62 -5.99 17.14
CA GLU A 292 -9.56 -5.90 16.02
C GLU A 292 -9.75 -4.48 15.47
N ASP A 293 -9.61 -3.47 16.33
CA ASP A 293 -9.73 -2.05 15.98
C ASP A 293 -8.48 -1.46 15.28
N LYS A 294 -7.47 -2.28 15.03
CA LYS A 294 -6.20 -1.90 14.41
C LYS A 294 -5.92 -2.62 13.08
N ILE A 295 -6.76 -3.54 12.68
CA ILE A 295 -6.53 -4.36 11.49
C ILE A 295 -7.11 -3.65 10.26
N VAL A 296 -6.31 -3.53 9.20
CA VAL A 296 -6.74 -3.12 7.86
C VAL A 296 -6.23 -4.13 6.83
N ILE A 297 -6.93 -4.24 5.69
CA ILE A 297 -6.58 -5.23 4.67
C ILE A 297 -6.66 -4.65 3.27
N ALA A 298 -5.82 -5.19 2.37
CA ALA A 298 -5.77 -4.85 0.97
C ALA A 298 -5.24 -6.02 0.11
N GLN A 299 -4.93 -5.78 -1.14
CA GLN A 299 -4.48 -6.80 -2.08
C GLN A 299 -3.11 -6.49 -2.67
N ASP A 300 -2.69 -5.22 -2.61
CA ASP A 300 -1.43 -4.73 -3.17
C ASP A 300 -1.27 -5.19 -4.64
N VAL A 301 -2.29 -4.88 -5.45
CA VAL A 301 -2.26 -5.21 -6.87
C VAL A 301 -1.31 -4.24 -7.56
N CYS A 302 -0.08 -4.67 -7.80
CA CYS A 302 1.00 -3.84 -8.30
C CYS A 302 1.66 -4.35 -9.60
N PHE A 303 1.19 -5.46 -10.16
CA PHE A 303 1.69 -6.03 -11.42
C PHE A 303 0.56 -6.62 -12.28
N LYS A 304 0.76 -6.74 -13.60
CA LYS A 304 -0.27 -7.17 -14.56
C LYS A 304 -0.82 -8.57 -14.29
N SER A 305 0.05 -9.52 -13.93
CA SER A 305 -0.38 -10.88 -13.61
C SER A 305 -1.31 -10.96 -12.39
N GLY A 306 -1.38 -9.89 -11.58
CA GLY A 306 -2.36 -9.74 -10.51
C GLY A 306 -3.76 -9.33 -10.97
N LEU A 307 -3.91 -8.77 -12.18
CA LEU A 307 -5.18 -8.30 -12.73
C LEU A 307 -6.06 -9.45 -13.25
N THR A 308 -7.38 -9.29 -13.15
CA THR A 308 -8.32 -10.34 -13.62
C THR A 308 -8.24 -10.57 -15.11
N SER A 309 -7.95 -9.55 -15.92
CA SER A 309 -7.76 -9.65 -17.37
C SER A 309 -6.55 -10.51 -17.78
N TYR A 310 -5.59 -10.71 -16.87
CA TYR A 310 -4.43 -11.56 -17.07
C TYR A 310 -4.48 -12.86 -16.21
N GLY A 311 -5.62 -13.16 -15.59
CA GLY A 311 -5.81 -14.39 -14.81
C GLY A 311 -5.51 -14.27 -13.31
N GLY A 312 -5.14 -13.07 -12.85
CA GLY A 312 -4.96 -12.76 -11.43
C GLY A 312 -6.29 -12.61 -10.68
N LYS A 313 -6.22 -12.19 -9.43
CA LYS A 313 -7.38 -12.02 -8.54
C LYS A 313 -8.05 -10.65 -8.69
N GLY A 314 -7.28 -9.61 -9.05
CA GLY A 314 -7.75 -8.23 -9.22
C GLY A 314 -8.29 -7.62 -7.93
N TYR A 315 -8.75 -6.38 -8.03
CA TYR A 315 -9.12 -5.53 -6.89
C TYR A 315 -10.42 -5.95 -6.16
N ALA A 316 -11.26 -6.80 -6.75
CA ALA A 316 -12.51 -7.25 -6.12
C ALA A 316 -12.35 -8.50 -5.23
N HIS A 317 -11.19 -9.12 -5.20
CA HIS A 317 -10.95 -10.43 -4.56
C HIS A 317 -11.36 -10.45 -3.08
N ILE A 318 -11.06 -9.40 -2.33
CA ILE A 318 -11.46 -9.32 -0.91
C ILE A 318 -12.97 -9.42 -0.78
N LEU A 319 -13.74 -8.67 -1.56
CA LEU A 319 -15.19 -8.64 -1.45
C LEU A 319 -15.86 -9.89 -2.00
N GLU A 320 -15.38 -10.39 -3.13
CA GLU A 320 -16.00 -11.54 -3.82
C GLU A 320 -15.58 -12.90 -3.22
N SER A 321 -14.38 -12.98 -2.65
CA SER A 321 -13.83 -14.26 -2.17
C SER A 321 -13.54 -14.25 -0.66
N ILE A 322 -12.81 -13.26 -0.16
CA ILE A 322 -12.30 -13.27 1.22
C ILE A 322 -13.42 -13.01 2.23
N VAL A 323 -14.25 -12.00 2.03
CA VAL A 323 -15.37 -11.69 2.93
C VAL A 323 -16.35 -12.87 3.06
N PRO A 324 -16.79 -13.54 1.97
CA PRO A 324 -17.58 -14.76 2.10
C PRO A 324 -16.88 -15.89 2.87
N ARG A 325 -15.56 -16.02 2.72
CA ARG A 325 -14.76 -17.03 3.44
C ARG A 325 -14.60 -16.65 4.92
N MET A 326 -14.38 -15.38 5.24
CA MET A 326 -14.35 -14.89 6.62
C MET A 326 -15.68 -15.22 7.36
N ARG A 327 -16.83 -14.92 6.74
CA ARG A 327 -18.14 -15.27 7.31
C ARG A 327 -18.28 -16.78 7.58
N LYS A 328 -17.85 -17.62 6.65
CA LYS A 328 -17.87 -19.09 6.81
C LYS A 328 -16.93 -19.58 7.92
N ARG A 329 -15.88 -18.83 8.22
CA ARG A 329 -14.93 -19.13 9.30
C ARG A 329 -15.41 -18.63 10.67
N GLY A 330 -16.46 -17.82 10.72
CA GLY A 330 -17.04 -17.34 11.97
C GLY A 330 -16.70 -15.89 12.33
N PHE A 331 -16.07 -15.13 11.43
CA PHE A 331 -15.95 -13.68 11.62
C PHE A 331 -17.35 -13.07 11.68
N SER A 332 -17.59 -12.24 12.69
CA SER A 332 -18.84 -11.49 12.80
C SER A 332 -18.92 -10.40 11.71
N ASN A 333 -20.13 -9.91 11.42
CA ASN A 333 -20.25 -8.73 10.55
C ASN A 333 -19.54 -7.52 11.16
N GLU A 334 -19.54 -7.37 12.48
CA GLU A 334 -18.82 -6.30 13.18
C GLU A 334 -17.31 -6.37 12.95
N ASN A 335 -16.70 -7.57 13.03
CA ASN A 335 -15.27 -7.73 12.69
C ASN A 335 -14.97 -7.30 11.25
N ILE A 336 -15.83 -7.71 10.29
CA ILE A 336 -15.66 -7.38 8.87
C ILE A 336 -15.85 -5.87 8.65
N ASP A 337 -16.86 -5.26 9.26
CA ASP A 337 -17.13 -3.83 9.17
C ASP A 337 -16.02 -3.00 9.84
N ASN A 338 -15.48 -3.47 10.97
CA ASN A 338 -14.31 -2.85 11.60
C ASN A 338 -13.11 -2.84 10.64
N ILE A 339 -12.79 -3.98 10.05
CA ILE A 339 -11.61 -4.15 9.17
C ILE A 339 -11.75 -3.33 7.88
N LEU A 340 -12.92 -3.31 7.25
CA LEU A 340 -13.12 -2.72 5.92
C LEU A 340 -13.67 -1.29 5.94
N ILE A 341 -14.27 -0.83 7.04
CA ILE A 341 -14.95 0.47 7.11
C ILE A 341 -14.42 1.30 8.28
N GLU A 342 -14.58 0.82 9.54
CA GLU A 342 -14.35 1.66 10.70
C GLU A 342 -12.86 1.94 10.97
N ASN A 343 -12.00 0.94 10.79
CA ASN A 343 -10.55 1.11 10.94
C ASN A 343 -9.99 2.01 9.83
N PRO A 344 -10.26 1.78 8.53
CA PRO A 344 -9.89 2.72 7.48
C PRO A 344 -10.39 4.14 7.71
N LYS A 345 -11.64 4.28 8.13
CA LYS A 345 -12.24 5.58 8.45
C LYS A 345 -11.46 6.31 9.57
N ARG A 346 -11.11 5.60 10.66
CA ARG A 346 -10.36 6.20 11.77
C ARG A 346 -8.96 6.64 11.34
N ILE A 347 -8.23 5.77 10.64
CA ILE A 347 -6.85 6.06 10.29
C ILE A 347 -6.72 7.12 9.18
N LEU A 348 -7.63 7.15 8.21
CA LEU A 348 -7.59 8.09 7.09
C LEU A 348 -8.18 9.47 7.42
N THR A 349 -8.94 9.60 8.52
CA THR A 349 -9.45 10.90 8.98
C THR A 349 -8.30 11.75 9.55
N PHE A 350 -8.11 12.96 9.02
CA PHE A 350 -7.10 13.90 9.51
C PHE A 350 -7.37 14.33 10.96
N THR A 351 -6.32 14.42 11.78
CA THR A 351 -6.36 14.85 13.20
C THR A 351 -6.05 16.33 13.41
#